data_7617899cc1570963ad6980c4d6dcc7b3
#
_entry.id   7617899cc1570963ad6980c4d6dcc7b3
#
_cell.length_a   1.000
_cell.length_b   1.000
_cell.length_c   1.000
_cell.angle_alpha   90.00
_cell.angle_beta   90.00
_cell.angle_gamma   90.00
#
_symmetry.space_group_name_H-M   'P 1'
#
loop_
_entity.id
_entity.type
_entity.pdbx_description
1 polymer ?
#
loop_
_entity_poly.entity_id
_entity_poly.type
_entity_poly.pdbx_seq_one_letter_code
_entity_poly.pdbx_strand_id
1 'polypeptide(L)'
;MKKLDLRGVTVATVLPFSDDLTIDWDGYGRLLDYCACPDGIAAVFVNGHAGEGGALSDEERQMVIGRTRAHIGAKPLLAGIIAHSTAEAIKQARLAEASGADCAVLFPPVPLGGGASATPRAPVAFVRAVSEAIGIPVSIFQYPVASGFGYSSQTLAEMAAIDRVVAIKEGSDTMLAYDENRRAVKQADPGVAFLPSNYNWFLPQLAVGGDGILSGLVSLVPHLFVELWQASLADDLKAMRAVNDRLYPIVKAIYGPAPIADMHTRMKVGLNALGLIRNAEPRPPLLPVLPELCDTIATTVGAARQAGDIRLASGRSDVR
;
A
#
# COMPACT_ATOMS: atom_id res chain seq x y z
N MET A 1 24.91 -3.80 -7.02
CA MET A 1 23.83 -2.80 -7.00
C MET A 1 23.62 -2.30 -5.56
N LYS A 2 23.34 -1.01 -5.36
CA LYS A 2 22.96 -0.50 -4.03
C LYS A 2 21.64 -1.18 -3.64
N LYS A 3 21.60 -1.88 -2.51
CA LYS A 3 20.39 -2.58 -2.05
C LYS A 3 19.35 -1.50 -1.71
N LEU A 4 18.17 -1.53 -2.34
CA LEU A 4 17.06 -0.61 -2.05
C LEU A 4 16.56 -0.91 -0.62
N ASP A 5 16.57 0.10 0.25
CA ASP A 5 16.02 -0.02 1.61
C ASP A 5 14.58 0.52 1.62
N LEU A 6 13.64 -0.35 1.99
CA LEU A 6 12.21 -0.05 2.07
C LEU A 6 11.70 -0.04 3.52
N ARG A 7 12.59 -0.01 4.51
CA ARG A 7 12.20 0.11 5.92
C ARG A 7 11.56 1.46 6.18
N GLY A 8 10.56 1.47 7.05
CA GLY A 8 9.85 2.69 7.41
C GLY A 8 8.42 2.73 6.85
N VAL A 9 7.83 3.93 6.81
CA VAL A 9 6.46 4.11 6.38
C VAL A 9 6.37 4.33 4.87
N THR A 10 5.75 3.40 4.16
CA THR A 10 5.44 3.50 2.73
C THR A 10 3.96 3.80 2.55
N VAL A 11 3.64 4.90 1.87
CA VAL A 11 2.27 5.24 1.50
C VAL A 11 1.87 4.53 0.22
N ALA A 12 0.81 3.70 0.26
CA ALA A 12 0.14 3.21 -0.95
C ALA A 12 -0.95 4.21 -1.34
N THR A 13 -0.67 5.07 -2.32
CA THR A 13 -1.55 6.18 -2.67
C THR A 13 -2.87 5.70 -3.29
N VAL A 14 -3.99 6.31 -2.88
CA VAL A 14 -5.21 6.27 -3.70
C VAL A 14 -5.00 7.14 -4.95
N LEU A 15 -5.84 6.93 -5.96
CA LEU A 15 -5.83 7.73 -7.19
C LEU A 15 -7.19 8.43 -7.36
N PRO A 16 -7.25 9.77 -7.32
CA PRO A 16 -8.49 10.49 -7.52
C PRO A 16 -8.86 10.54 -9.01
N PHE A 17 -10.16 10.53 -9.28
CA PHE A 17 -10.70 10.69 -10.61
C PHE A 17 -11.60 11.93 -10.68
N SER A 18 -11.75 12.48 -11.87
CA SER A 18 -12.74 13.50 -12.20
C SER A 18 -14.14 12.88 -12.35
N ASP A 19 -15.17 13.69 -12.57
CA ASP A 19 -16.56 13.21 -12.71
C ASP A 19 -16.77 12.31 -13.94
N ASP A 20 -15.92 12.46 -14.96
CA ASP A 20 -15.87 11.59 -16.15
C ASP A 20 -14.97 10.35 -15.98
N LEU A 21 -14.49 10.10 -14.78
CA LEU A 21 -13.57 9.02 -14.40
C LEU A 21 -12.19 9.07 -15.07
N THR A 22 -11.79 10.21 -15.66
CA THR A 22 -10.38 10.45 -15.99
C THR A 22 -9.59 10.76 -14.72
N ILE A 23 -8.26 10.61 -14.75
CA ILE A 23 -7.44 10.86 -13.58
C ILE A 23 -7.41 12.37 -13.27
N ASP A 24 -7.78 12.76 -12.04
CA ASP A 24 -7.64 14.13 -11.52
C ASP A 24 -6.18 14.38 -11.11
N TRP A 25 -5.38 14.86 -12.06
CA TRP A 25 -3.95 15.11 -11.83
C TRP A 25 -3.68 16.21 -10.81
N ASP A 26 -4.52 17.23 -10.76
CA ASP A 26 -4.35 18.32 -9.78
C ASP A 26 -4.69 17.84 -8.37
N GLY A 27 -5.78 17.07 -8.23
CA GLY A 27 -6.13 16.40 -6.99
C GLY A 27 -5.06 15.40 -6.57
N TYR A 28 -4.49 14.67 -7.52
CA TYR A 28 -3.41 13.72 -7.22
C TYR A 28 -2.14 14.44 -6.74
N GLY A 29 -1.77 15.58 -7.34
CA GLY A 29 -0.65 16.39 -6.87
C GLY A 29 -0.85 16.88 -5.43
N ARG A 30 -2.03 17.43 -5.10
CA ARG A 30 -2.36 17.83 -3.71
C ARG A 30 -2.32 16.65 -2.73
N LEU A 31 -2.78 15.48 -3.16
CA LEU A 31 -2.72 14.27 -2.35
C LEU A 31 -1.27 13.85 -2.09
N LEU A 32 -0.39 13.90 -3.09
CA LEU A 32 1.04 13.59 -2.92
C LEU A 32 1.71 14.57 -1.95
N ASP A 33 1.42 15.88 -2.05
CA ASP A 33 1.90 16.88 -1.09
C ASP A 33 1.50 16.51 0.35
N TYR A 34 0.27 16.04 0.53
CA TYR A 34 -0.27 15.67 1.84
C TYR A 34 0.30 14.38 2.40
N CYS A 35 0.37 13.30 1.59
CA CYS A 35 0.65 11.97 2.12
C CYS A 35 2.01 11.39 1.73
N ALA A 36 2.67 11.90 0.70
CA ALA A 36 3.95 11.39 0.22
C ALA A 36 5.14 12.29 0.56
N CYS A 37 4.91 13.61 0.69
CA CYS A 37 5.96 14.57 0.99
C CYS A 37 6.31 14.74 2.47
N PRO A 38 5.43 14.48 3.47
CA PRO A 38 5.77 14.66 4.87
C PRO A 38 7.04 13.91 5.29
N ASP A 39 7.77 14.51 6.23
CA ASP A 39 8.91 13.86 6.88
C ASP A 39 8.47 12.55 7.55
N GLY A 40 9.34 11.53 7.45
CA GLY A 40 9.06 10.19 7.97
C GLY A 40 8.35 9.24 7.00
N ILE A 41 7.87 9.73 5.84
CA ILE A 41 7.42 8.87 4.75
C ILE A 41 8.65 8.41 3.95
N ALA A 42 8.96 7.12 4.04
CA ALA A 42 10.16 6.53 3.47
C ALA A 42 10.04 6.21 1.97
N ALA A 43 8.85 5.82 1.51
CA ALA A 43 8.61 5.42 0.14
C ALA A 43 7.16 5.66 -0.29
N VAL A 44 6.92 5.61 -1.60
CA VAL A 44 5.58 5.76 -2.21
C VAL A 44 5.29 4.53 -3.07
N PHE A 45 4.09 3.98 -2.95
CA PHE A 45 3.62 2.85 -3.73
C PHE A 45 2.39 3.24 -4.55
N VAL A 46 2.48 3.09 -5.87
CA VAL A 46 1.43 3.43 -6.84
C VAL A 46 0.95 2.20 -7.61
N ASN A 47 -0.15 2.31 -8.32
CA ASN A 47 -0.72 1.26 -9.17
C ASN A 47 -1.01 -0.06 -8.42
N GLY A 48 -1.13 0.00 -7.09
CA GLY A 48 -1.64 -1.11 -6.28
C GLY A 48 -3.16 -1.06 -6.15
N HIS A 49 -3.72 -1.81 -5.21
CA HIS A 49 -5.17 -1.79 -4.95
C HIS A 49 -5.68 -0.39 -4.56
N ALA A 50 -4.95 0.33 -3.72
CA ALA A 50 -5.34 1.67 -3.28
C ALA A 50 -5.44 2.65 -4.46
N GLY A 51 -4.53 2.55 -5.43
CA GLY A 51 -4.53 3.35 -6.65
C GLY A 51 -5.35 2.75 -7.80
N GLU A 52 -6.22 1.77 -7.51
CA GLU A 52 -7.08 1.10 -8.51
C GLU A 52 -6.31 0.60 -9.74
N GLY A 53 -5.06 0.13 -9.53
CA GLY A 53 -4.15 -0.27 -10.61
C GLY A 53 -4.70 -1.34 -11.56
N GLY A 54 -5.66 -2.17 -11.12
CA GLY A 54 -6.35 -3.14 -11.96
C GLY A 54 -7.34 -2.51 -12.95
N ALA A 55 -7.78 -1.26 -12.71
CA ALA A 55 -8.71 -0.51 -13.58
C ALA A 55 -7.99 0.52 -14.48
N LEU A 56 -6.67 0.54 -14.48
CA LEU A 56 -5.86 1.47 -15.29
C LEU A 56 -5.37 0.80 -16.58
N SER A 57 -5.32 1.58 -17.68
CA SER A 57 -4.61 1.17 -18.90
C SER A 57 -3.09 1.15 -18.68
N ASP A 58 -2.34 0.56 -19.60
CA ASP A 58 -0.87 0.57 -19.52
C ASP A 58 -0.31 2.00 -19.58
N GLU A 59 -0.91 2.88 -20.39
CA GLU A 59 -0.54 4.29 -20.54
C GLU A 59 -0.82 5.05 -19.24
N GLU A 60 -1.96 4.83 -18.62
CA GLU A 60 -2.31 5.45 -17.34
C GLU A 60 -1.37 5.01 -16.23
N ARG A 61 -1.04 3.71 -16.14
CA ARG A 61 -0.05 3.21 -15.18
C ARG A 61 1.31 3.89 -15.34
N GLN A 62 1.78 4.07 -16.57
CA GLN A 62 3.03 4.77 -16.86
C GLN A 62 2.95 6.25 -16.48
N MET A 63 1.85 6.93 -16.81
CA MET A 63 1.64 8.34 -16.44
C MET A 63 1.62 8.53 -14.93
N VAL A 64 0.95 7.64 -14.16
CA VAL A 64 0.92 7.69 -12.70
C VAL A 64 2.34 7.57 -12.13
N ILE A 65 3.14 6.61 -12.62
CA ILE A 65 4.54 6.44 -12.18
C ILE A 65 5.36 7.67 -12.51
N GLY A 66 5.34 8.14 -13.76
CA GLY A 66 6.14 9.28 -14.22
C GLY A 66 5.81 10.57 -13.49
N ARG A 67 4.51 10.87 -13.29
CA ARG A 67 4.09 12.07 -12.54
C ARG A 67 4.40 11.96 -11.05
N THR A 68 4.22 10.78 -10.45
CA THR A 68 4.63 10.56 -9.05
C THR A 68 6.12 10.75 -8.89
N ARG A 69 6.95 10.17 -9.78
CA ARG A 69 8.40 10.34 -9.78
C ARG A 69 8.80 11.82 -9.86
N ALA A 70 8.20 12.56 -10.77
CA ALA A 70 8.47 13.99 -10.93
C ALA A 70 8.10 14.79 -9.65
N HIS A 71 7.09 14.36 -8.91
CA HIS A 71 6.60 15.03 -7.71
C HIS A 71 7.44 14.72 -6.46
N ILE A 72 7.81 13.45 -6.25
CA ILE A 72 8.49 12.98 -5.02
C ILE A 72 10.03 13.02 -5.12
N GLY A 73 10.59 13.34 -6.28
CA GLY A 73 12.03 13.41 -6.50
C GLY A 73 12.73 12.06 -6.31
N ALA A 74 13.74 12.00 -5.44
CA ALA A 74 14.56 10.81 -5.22
C ALA A 74 13.99 9.80 -4.20
N LYS A 75 12.82 10.06 -3.62
CA LYS A 75 12.18 9.13 -2.67
C LYS A 75 11.85 7.81 -3.39
N PRO A 76 12.10 6.64 -2.78
CA PRO A 76 11.79 5.34 -3.38
C PRO A 76 10.34 5.25 -3.89
N LEU A 77 10.16 4.81 -5.14
CA LEU A 77 8.87 4.65 -5.82
C LEU A 77 8.67 3.18 -6.18
N LEU A 78 7.63 2.59 -5.60
CA LEU A 78 7.19 1.24 -5.89
C LEU A 78 6.01 1.26 -6.85
N ALA A 79 5.94 0.32 -7.79
CA ALA A 79 4.83 0.19 -8.73
C ALA A 79 4.20 -1.20 -8.66
N GLY A 80 2.86 -1.27 -8.55
CA GLY A 80 2.10 -2.50 -8.55
C GLY A 80 2.07 -3.16 -9.93
N ILE A 81 2.31 -4.46 -9.96
CA ILE A 81 2.23 -5.32 -11.14
C ILE A 81 1.07 -6.29 -10.93
N ILE A 82 -0.05 -6.02 -11.57
CA ILE A 82 -1.29 -6.80 -11.48
C ILE A 82 -1.54 -7.41 -12.87
N ALA A 83 -1.25 -8.70 -13.02
CA ALA A 83 -1.21 -9.38 -14.31
C ALA A 83 -1.89 -10.74 -14.28
N HIS A 84 -2.33 -11.22 -15.45
CA HIS A 84 -2.93 -12.53 -15.63
C HIS A 84 -1.93 -13.61 -16.06
N SER A 85 -0.73 -13.22 -16.46
CA SER A 85 0.33 -14.14 -16.90
C SER A 85 1.71 -13.61 -16.58
N THR A 86 2.72 -14.52 -16.59
CA THR A 86 4.12 -14.12 -16.42
C THR A 86 4.59 -13.16 -17.53
N ALA A 87 4.17 -13.37 -18.77
CA ALA A 87 4.53 -12.49 -19.88
C ALA A 87 3.97 -11.07 -19.72
N GLU A 88 2.72 -10.97 -19.26
CA GLU A 88 2.10 -9.68 -18.97
C GLU A 88 2.78 -8.99 -17.77
N ALA A 89 3.08 -9.74 -16.72
CA ALA A 89 3.81 -9.20 -15.55
C ALA A 89 5.19 -8.64 -15.94
N ILE A 90 5.93 -9.36 -16.78
CA ILE A 90 7.22 -8.88 -17.31
C ILE A 90 7.04 -7.60 -18.13
N LYS A 91 6.02 -7.55 -19.00
CA LYS A 91 5.70 -6.33 -19.78
C LYS A 91 5.41 -5.15 -18.84
N GLN A 92 4.49 -5.32 -17.88
CA GLN A 92 4.13 -4.26 -16.92
C GLN A 92 5.33 -3.82 -16.09
N ALA A 93 6.17 -4.75 -15.62
CA ALA A 93 7.34 -4.44 -14.80
C ALA A 93 8.41 -3.65 -15.58
N ARG A 94 8.63 -3.98 -16.87
CA ARG A 94 9.52 -3.20 -17.76
C ARG A 94 9.00 -1.80 -18.02
N LEU A 95 7.69 -1.64 -18.23
CA LEU A 95 7.06 -0.32 -18.38
C LEU A 95 7.18 0.49 -17.09
N ALA A 96 7.00 -0.14 -15.93
CA ALA A 96 7.17 0.51 -14.63
C ALA A 96 8.62 1.00 -14.42
N GLU A 97 9.60 0.15 -14.71
CA GLU A 97 11.03 0.50 -14.67
C GLU A 97 11.35 1.67 -15.61
N ALA A 98 10.91 1.60 -16.86
CA ALA A 98 11.13 2.65 -17.85
C ALA A 98 10.46 3.98 -17.47
N SER A 99 9.36 3.93 -16.69
CA SER A 99 8.64 5.12 -16.21
C SER A 99 9.20 5.70 -14.91
N GLY A 100 10.24 5.09 -14.31
CA GLY A 100 10.96 5.60 -13.15
C GLY A 100 10.60 4.96 -11.82
N ALA A 101 9.98 3.78 -11.78
CA ALA A 101 9.85 2.98 -10.57
C ALA A 101 11.22 2.42 -10.12
N ASP A 102 11.44 2.35 -8.80
CA ASP A 102 12.63 1.77 -8.18
C ASP A 102 12.41 0.31 -7.76
N CYS A 103 11.15 -0.14 -7.68
CA CYS A 103 10.78 -1.49 -7.25
C CYS A 103 9.45 -1.89 -7.88
N ALA A 104 9.36 -3.14 -8.36
CA ALA A 104 8.10 -3.74 -8.83
C ALA A 104 7.46 -4.56 -7.70
N VAL A 105 6.20 -4.26 -7.33
CA VAL A 105 5.45 -5.03 -6.34
C VAL A 105 4.60 -6.07 -7.07
N LEU A 106 4.99 -7.34 -6.96
CA LEU A 106 4.35 -8.43 -7.68
C LEU A 106 3.14 -8.95 -6.92
N PHE A 107 1.97 -8.82 -7.54
CA PHE A 107 0.75 -9.44 -7.07
C PHE A 107 0.66 -10.88 -7.57
N PRO A 108 0.05 -11.81 -6.82
CA PRO A 108 -0.21 -13.15 -7.31
C PRO A 108 -1.04 -13.07 -8.59
N PRO A 109 -0.59 -13.66 -9.72
CA PRO A 109 -1.40 -13.66 -10.94
C PRO A 109 -2.68 -14.48 -10.75
N VAL A 110 -3.75 -14.04 -11.40
CA VAL A 110 -5.11 -14.62 -11.26
C VAL A 110 -5.14 -16.16 -11.40
N PRO A 111 -4.40 -16.81 -12.34
CA PRO A 111 -4.37 -18.27 -12.44
C PRO A 111 -3.84 -19.00 -11.18
N LEU A 112 -3.12 -18.32 -10.29
CA LEU A 112 -2.66 -18.90 -9.03
C LEU A 112 -3.69 -18.79 -7.91
N GLY A 113 -4.79 -18.04 -8.11
CA GLY A 113 -5.81 -17.77 -7.10
C GLY A 113 -6.53 -18.99 -6.53
N GLY A 114 -6.56 -20.11 -7.27
CA GLY A 114 -7.17 -21.36 -6.81
C GLY A 114 -6.26 -22.23 -5.94
N GLY A 115 -5.10 -21.77 -5.52
CA GLY A 115 -4.17 -22.63 -4.77
C GLY A 115 -2.73 -22.13 -4.72
N ALA A 116 -2.50 -20.82 -4.74
CA ALA A 116 -1.15 -20.24 -4.68
C ALA A 116 -0.36 -20.72 -3.46
N SER A 117 -1.03 -21.08 -2.36
CA SER A 117 -0.41 -21.61 -1.15
C SER A 117 -0.13 -23.10 -1.19
N ALA A 118 -0.68 -23.86 -2.14
CA ALA A 118 -0.62 -25.32 -2.14
C ALA A 118 0.81 -25.86 -2.41
N THR A 119 1.62 -25.13 -3.20
CA THR A 119 3.00 -25.50 -3.55
C THR A 119 3.81 -24.28 -3.98
N PRO A 120 5.09 -24.18 -3.59
CA PRO A 120 5.96 -23.07 -3.99
C PRO A 120 6.33 -23.07 -5.47
N ARG A 121 6.19 -24.19 -6.18
CA ARG A 121 6.76 -24.37 -7.52
C ARG A 121 6.37 -23.29 -8.51
N ALA A 122 5.07 -23.05 -8.71
CA ALA A 122 4.61 -22.07 -9.69
C ALA A 122 4.80 -20.62 -9.23
N PRO A 123 4.46 -20.26 -7.98
CA PRO A 123 4.69 -18.91 -7.44
C PRO A 123 6.17 -18.50 -7.48
N VAL A 124 7.09 -19.36 -7.06
CA VAL A 124 8.54 -19.07 -7.05
C VAL A 124 9.07 -18.92 -8.47
N ALA A 125 8.65 -19.79 -9.42
CA ALA A 125 9.02 -19.68 -10.83
C ALA A 125 8.52 -18.36 -11.44
N PHE A 126 7.31 -17.91 -11.11
CA PHE A 126 6.76 -16.63 -11.54
C PHE A 126 7.62 -15.45 -11.04
N VAL A 127 7.90 -15.38 -9.73
CA VAL A 127 8.72 -14.31 -9.15
C VAL A 127 10.11 -14.28 -9.74
N ARG A 128 10.75 -15.45 -9.90
CA ARG A 128 12.07 -15.57 -10.50
C ARG A 128 12.07 -15.05 -11.95
N ALA A 129 11.12 -15.48 -12.78
CA ALA A 129 11.05 -15.07 -14.17
C ALA A 129 10.86 -13.54 -14.33
N VAL A 130 10.02 -12.91 -13.48
CA VAL A 130 9.85 -11.46 -13.53
C VAL A 130 11.09 -10.76 -13.03
N SER A 131 11.68 -11.19 -11.91
CA SER A 131 12.86 -10.54 -11.32
C SER A 131 14.10 -10.61 -12.23
N GLU A 132 14.25 -11.69 -13.01
CA GLU A 132 15.35 -11.85 -13.98
C GLU A 132 15.15 -11.01 -15.25
N ALA A 133 13.89 -10.63 -15.57
CA ALA A 133 13.54 -9.91 -16.79
C ALA A 133 13.69 -8.38 -16.70
N ILE A 134 13.91 -7.82 -15.49
CA ILE A 134 13.96 -6.36 -15.22
C ILE A 134 15.25 -6.00 -14.47
N GLY A 135 15.63 -4.72 -14.51
CA GLY A 135 16.82 -4.19 -13.82
C GLY A 135 16.58 -3.78 -12.37
N ILE A 136 15.34 -3.47 -11.98
CA ILE A 136 14.96 -3.05 -10.62
C ILE A 136 14.62 -4.27 -9.73
N PRO A 137 14.75 -4.16 -8.38
CA PRO A 137 14.32 -5.19 -7.45
C PRO A 137 12.80 -5.37 -7.43
N VAL A 138 12.36 -6.47 -6.80
CA VAL A 138 10.95 -6.80 -6.64
C VAL A 138 10.56 -6.89 -5.16
N SER A 139 9.30 -6.58 -4.87
CA SER A 139 8.61 -6.85 -3.61
C SER A 139 7.45 -7.80 -3.87
N ILE A 140 7.13 -8.66 -2.90
CA ILE A 140 6.03 -9.62 -3.02
C ILE A 140 4.80 -9.08 -2.30
N PHE A 141 3.64 -9.15 -2.93
CA PHE A 141 2.37 -8.87 -2.28
C PHE A 141 1.79 -10.17 -1.70
N GLN A 142 1.71 -10.24 -0.37
CA GLN A 142 1.11 -11.35 0.34
C GLN A 142 -0.36 -11.04 0.66
N TYR A 143 -1.24 -11.97 0.29
CA TYR A 143 -2.64 -12.00 0.70
C TYR A 143 -2.86 -12.98 1.86
N PRO A 144 -4.01 -12.92 2.56
CA PRO A 144 -4.44 -14.02 3.40
C PRO A 144 -4.50 -15.33 2.61
N VAL A 145 -4.00 -16.41 3.17
CA VAL A 145 -4.06 -17.75 2.52
C VAL A 145 -5.52 -18.15 2.25
N ALA A 146 -6.45 -17.80 3.14
CA ALA A 146 -7.87 -18.05 2.98
C ALA A 146 -8.50 -17.37 1.74
N SER A 147 -7.85 -16.35 1.17
CA SER A 147 -8.30 -15.71 -0.08
C SER A 147 -8.08 -16.59 -1.33
N GLY A 148 -7.30 -17.66 -1.20
CA GLY A 148 -6.85 -18.48 -2.33
C GLY A 148 -5.66 -17.89 -3.10
N PHE A 149 -5.27 -16.65 -2.83
CA PHE A 149 -4.12 -15.95 -3.46
C PHE A 149 -2.89 -15.89 -2.54
N GLY A 150 -3.05 -16.17 -1.24
CA GLY A 150 -1.96 -16.12 -0.28
C GLY A 150 -0.95 -17.24 -0.45
N TYR A 151 0.30 -16.97 -0.15
CA TYR A 151 1.40 -17.90 -0.16
C TYR A 151 1.62 -18.51 1.22
N SER A 152 2.07 -19.77 1.29
CA SER A 152 2.51 -20.37 2.55
C SER A 152 3.82 -19.72 3.04
N SER A 153 4.12 -19.86 4.32
CA SER A 153 5.39 -19.39 4.90
C SER A 153 6.61 -20.01 4.20
N GLN A 154 6.53 -21.29 3.79
CA GLN A 154 7.56 -21.93 2.98
C GLN A 154 7.73 -21.24 1.63
N THR A 155 6.63 -20.97 0.92
CA THR A 155 6.68 -20.29 -0.40
C THR A 155 7.30 -18.90 -0.27
N LEU A 156 6.93 -18.14 0.78
CA LEU A 156 7.51 -16.82 1.04
C LEU A 156 9.01 -16.90 1.36
N ALA A 157 9.46 -17.92 2.11
CA ALA A 157 10.88 -18.14 2.38
C ALA A 157 11.67 -18.44 1.10
N GLU A 158 11.13 -19.30 0.20
CA GLU A 158 11.78 -19.59 -1.07
C GLU A 158 11.82 -18.37 -2.01
N MET A 159 10.78 -17.51 -1.98
CA MET A 159 10.79 -16.23 -2.69
C MET A 159 11.81 -15.24 -2.10
N ALA A 160 11.87 -15.13 -0.78
CA ALA A 160 12.81 -14.26 -0.08
C ALA A 160 14.28 -14.61 -0.37
N ALA A 161 14.58 -15.88 -0.66
CA ALA A 161 15.91 -16.34 -1.07
C ALA A 161 16.31 -15.95 -2.53
N ILE A 162 15.43 -15.31 -3.30
CA ILE A 162 15.76 -14.78 -4.62
C ILE A 162 16.47 -13.43 -4.45
N ASP A 163 17.69 -13.29 -4.95
CA ASP A 163 18.58 -12.11 -4.75
C ASP A 163 17.93 -10.73 -4.98
N ARG A 164 16.93 -10.65 -5.84
CA ARG A 164 16.25 -9.40 -6.20
C ARG A 164 14.99 -9.13 -5.40
N VAL A 165 14.57 -10.05 -4.53
CA VAL A 165 13.44 -9.82 -3.62
C VAL A 165 13.96 -9.01 -2.43
N VAL A 166 13.44 -7.78 -2.28
CA VAL A 166 13.91 -6.84 -1.25
C VAL A 166 12.88 -6.59 -0.15
N ALA A 167 11.60 -6.91 -0.40
CA ALA A 167 10.54 -6.73 0.58
C ALA A 167 9.36 -7.70 0.38
N ILE A 168 8.63 -7.93 1.46
CA ILE A 168 7.30 -8.56 1.46
C ILE A 168 6.30 -7.52 2.00
N LYS A 169 5.28 -7.19 1.19
CA LYS A 169 4.10 -6.46 1.67
C LYS A 169 3.14 -7.48 2.27
N GLU A 170 3.04 -7.49 3.59
CA GLU A 170 2.39 -8.57 4.35
C GLU A 170 0.94 -8.23 4.69
N GLY A 171 0.01 -8.97 4.12
CA GLY A 171 -1.43 -8.76 4.27
C GLY A 171 -2.18 -9.96 4.89
N SER A 172 -1.50 -10.86 5.64
CA SER A 172 -2.16 -11.96 6.34
C SER A 172 -3.25 -11.46 7.30
N ASP A 173 -4.26 -12.29 7.52
CA ASP A 173 -5.48 -11.97 8.29
C ASP A 173 -5.42 -12.39 9.77
N THR A 174 -4.33 -13.03 10.21
CA THR A 174 -4.10 -13.40 11.60
C THR A 174 -2.68 -13.08 12.06
N MET A 175 -2.51 -12.81 13.36
CA MET A 175 -1.18 -12.57 13.94
C MET A 175 -0.30 -13.82 13.93
N LEU A 176 -0.90 -15.01 14.02
CA LEU A 176 -0.15 -16.27 13.93
C LEU A 176 0.47 -16.41 12.53
N ALA A 177 -0.32 -16.26 11.47
CA ALA A 177 0.18 -16.31 10.09
C ALA A 177 1.25 -15.23 9.82
N TYR A 178 1.02 -14.00 10.33
CA TYR A 178 2.00 -12.92 10.24
C TYR A 178 3.36 -13.30 10.83
N ASP A 179 3.39 -13.79 12.08
CA ASP A 179 4.66 -14.10 12.76
C ASP A 179 5.34 -15.36 12.17
N GLU A 180 4.57 -16.35 11.71
CA GLU A 180 5.10 -17.50 10.97
C GLU A 180 5.78 -17.06 9.67
N ASN A 181 5.11 -16.23 8.88
CA ASN A 181 5.63 -15.68 7.62
C ASN A 181 6.89 -14.84 7.87
N ARG A 182 6.86 -13.96 8.88
CA ARG A 182 8.00 -13.12 9.25
C ARG A 182 9.22 -13.97 9.62
N ARG A 183 9.03 -14.97 10.46
CA ARG A 183 10.13 -15.88 10.89
C ARG A 183 10.71 -16.62 9.70
N ALA A 184 9.88 -17.18 8.83
CA ALA A 184 10.31 -17.92 7.65
C ALA A 184 11.11 -17.02 6.68
N VAL A 185 10.60 -15.80 6.40
CA VAL A 185 11.29 -14.83 5.54
C VAL A 185 12.61 -14.37 6.14
N LYS A 186 12.62 -14.02 7.44
CA LYS A 186 13.85 -13.56 8.11
C LYS A 186 14.91 -14.65 8.30
N GLN A 187 14.51 -15.90 8.37
CA GLN A 187 15.42 -17.03 8.36
C GLN A 187 16.04 -17.26 6.98
N ALA A 188 15.26 -17.06 5.89
CA ALA A 188 15.75 -17.21 4.53
C ALA A 188 16.67 -16.06 4.10
N ASP A 189 16.27 -14.81 4.35
CA ASP A 189 17.09 -13.60 4.16
C ASP A 189 16.67 -12.50 5.14
N PRO A 190 17.47 -12.21 6.19
CA PRO A 190 17.19 -11.15 7.16
C PRO A 190 17.20 -9.74 6.55
N GLY A 191 17.75 -9.58 5.36
CA GLY A 191 17.81 -8.32 4.63
C GLY A 191 16.52 -7.96 3.87
N VAL A 192 15.60 -8.91 3.68
CA VAL A 192 14.29 -8.65 3.06
C VAL A 192 13.41 -7.90 4.06
N ALA A 193 12.93 -6.70 3.69
CA ALA A 193 12.04 -5.91 4.53
C ALA A 193 10.66 -6.57 4.63
N PHE A 194 10.16 -6.73 5.86
CA PHE A 194 8.85 -7.32 6.12
C PHE A 194 7.89 -6.23 6.57
N LEU A 195 6.95 -5.85 5.66
CA LEU A 195 6.17 -4.63 5.76
C LEU A 195 4.70 -4.94 6.06
N PRO A 196 4.24 -4.78 7.32
CA PRO A 196 2.84 -4.87 7.68
C PRO A 196 1.96 -4.01 6.78
N SER A 197 0.85 -4.59 6.33
CA SER A 197 -0.16 -3.87 5.57
C SER A 197 -1.59 -4.14 6.03
N ASN A 198 -1.76 -5.03 7.00
CA ASN A 198 -3.05 -5.40 7.54
C ASN A 198 -3.51 -4.38 8.56
N TYR A 199 -4.58 -3.72 8.26
CA TYR A 199 -5.22 -2.62 8.96
C TYR A 199 -5.66 -2.92 10.40
N ASN A 200 -5.96 -4.17 10.73
CA ASN A 200 -6.46 -4.53 12.07
C ASN A 200 -5.33 -4.73 13.09
N TRP A 201 -4.07 -4.85 12.66
CA TRP A 201 -3.02 -5.43 13.47
C TRP A 201 -1.71 -4.64 13.50
N PHE A 202 -1.67 -3.37 13.05
CA PHE A 202 -0.41 -2.61 12.95
C PHE A 202 0.40 -2.59 14.24
N LEU A 203 -0.23 -2.29 15.38
CA LEU A 203 0.47 -2.28 16.67
C LEU A 203 1.09 -3.64 16.99
N PRO A 204 0.34 -4.76 17.05
CA PRO A 204 0.96 -6.06 17.37
C PRO A 204 1.93 -6.54 16.29
N GLN A 205 1.71 -6.23 15.01
CA GLN A 205 2.65 -6.56 13.94
C GLN A 205 4.00 -5.87 14.11
N LEU A 206 4.01 -4.59 14.47
CA LEU A 206 5.24 -3.86 14.77
C LEU A 206 5.88 -4.35 16.07
N ALA A 207 5.09 -4.65 17.10
CA ALA A 207 5.59 -5.14 18.39
C ALA A 207 6.30 -6.49 18.29
N VAL A 208 5.89 -7.38 17.35
CA VAL A 208 6.60 -8.65 17.10
C VAL A 208 7.74 -8.52 16.09
N GLY A 209 7.92 -7.35 15.44
CA GLY A 209 9.10 -7.07 14.61
C GLY A 209 8.83 -6.87 13.12
N GLY A 210 7.97 -5.93 12.74
CA GLY A 210 7.89 -5.41 11.36
C GLY A 210 9.04 -4.44 11.05
N ASP A 211 9.46 -4.37 9.78
CA ASP A 211 10.52 -3.45 9.34
C ASP A 211 9.96 -2.09 8.87
N GLY A 212 8.68 -1.86 8.99
CA GLY A 212 8.00 -0.64 8.55
C GLY A 212 6.51 -0.88 8.38
N ILE A 213 5.86 -0.05 7.57
CA ILE A 213 4.43 -0.15 7.26
C ILE A 213 4.26 0.14 5.76
N LEU A 214 3.47 -0.67 5.03
CA LEU A 214 3.07 -0.36 3.66
C LEU A 214 1.55 -0.46 3.54
N SER A 215 0.83 0.66 3.61
CA SER A 215 -0.63 0.65 3.68
C SER A 215 -1.29 1.78 2.89
N GLY A 216 -2.51 1.50 2.37
CA GLY A 216 -3.38 2.51 1.77
C GLY A 216 -3.86 3.54 2.78
N LEU A 217 -4.08 3.15 4.04
CA LEU A 217 -4.57 4.06 5.08
C LEU A 217 -3.57 5.20 5.39
N VAL A 218 -2.30 5.01 5.08
CA VAL A 218 -1.29 6.08 5.16
C VAL A 218 -1.67 7.26 4.26
N SER A 219 -2.40 7.04 3.14
CA SER A 219 -2.92 8.16 2.32
C SER A 219 -3.86 9.08 3.07
N LEU A 220 -4.60 8.56 4.06
CA LEU A 220 -5.58 9.33 4.84
C LEU A 220 -4.99 9.93 6.11
N VAL A 221 -4.11 9.20 6.80
CA VAL A 221 -3.55 9.61 8.11
C VAL A 221 -2.03 9.37 8.18
N PRO A 222 -1.24 10.01 7.30
CA PRO A 222 0.21 9.77 7.22
C PRO A 222 0.94 10.02 8.53
N HIS A 223 0.59 11.10 9.24
CA HIS A 223 1.26 11.49 10.48
C HIS A 223 1.12 10.46 11.59
N LEU A 224 -0.07 9.85 11.76
CA LEU A 224 -0.28 8.83 12.77
C LEU A 224 0.56 7.57 12.50
N PHE A 225 0.74 7.20 11.24
CA PHE A 225 1.59 6.06 10.89
C PHE A 225 3.08 6.36 11.11
N VAL A 226 3.52 7.58 10.84
CA VAL A 226 4.89 8.01 11.17
C VAL A 226 5.10 8.00 12.69
N GLU A 227 4.16 8.53 13.47
CA GLU A 227 4.20 8.49 14.95
C GLU A 227 4.23 7.05 15.47
N LEU A 228 3.39 6.15 14.92
CA LEU A 228 3.37 4.73 15.31
C LEU A 228 4.69 4.04 15.00
N TRP A 229 5.28 4.30 13.84
CA TRP A 229 6.58 3.75 13.44
C TRP A 229 7.70 4.27 14.33
N GLN A 230 7.74 5.57 14.64
CA GLN A 230 8.75 6.15 15.53
C GLN A 230 8.65 5.57 16.95
N ALA A 231 7.43 5.41 17.48
CA ALA A 231 7.20 4.76 18.77
C ALA A 231 7.69 3.29 18.77
N SER A 232 7.47 2.58 17.66
CA SER A 232 7.97 1.20 17.48
C SER A 232 9.49 1.14 17.46
N LEU A 233 10.17 2.05 16.77
CA LEU A 233 11.65 2.13 16.75
C LEU A 233 12.25 2.44 18.13
N ALA A 234 11.49 3.14 18.97
CA ALA A 234 11.88 3.48 20.35
C ALA A 234 11.52 2.38 21.37
N ASP A 235 10.92 1.26 20.94
CA ASP A 235 10.32 0.23 21.81
C ASP A 235 9.33 0.80 22.84
N ASP A 236 8.71 1.96 22.54
CA ASP A 236 7.76 2.62 23.42
C ASP A 236 6.33 2.09 23.21
N LEU A 237 6.04 0.97 23.84
CA LEU A 237 4.71 0.34 23.79
C LEU A 237 3.59 1.28 24.30
N LYS A 238 3.89 2.19 25.24
CA LYS A 238 2.91 3.14 25.76
C LYS A 238 2.53 4.16 24.66
N ALA A 239 3.51 4.72 23.99
CA ALA A 239 3.28 5.61 22.85
C ALA A 239 2.58 4.87 21.70
N MET A 240 3.00 3.65 21.37
CA MET A 240 2.33 2.83 20.34
C MET A 240 0.84 2.63 20.64
N ARG A 241 0.47 2.34 21.89
CA ARG A 241 -0.94 2.20 22.32
C ARG A 241 -1.69 3.51 22.16
N ALA A 242 -1.12 4.64 22.59
CA ALA A 242 -1.75 5.95 22.46
C ALA A 242 -2.04 6.32 20.99
N VAL A 243 -1.11 6.01 20.07
CA VAL A 243 -1.35 6.21 18.62
C VAL A 243 -2.40 5.24 18.09
N ASN A 244 -2.36 3.98 18.51
CA ASN A 244 -3.35 2.98 18.11
C ASN A 244 -4.78 3.37 18.50
N ASP A 245 -4.96 3.93 19.71
CA ASP A 245 -6.28 4.41 20.19
C ASP A 245 -6.80 5.56 19.31
N ARG A 246 -5.93 6.43 18.81
CA ARG A 246 -6.26 7.51 17.88
C ARG A 246 -6.55 6.98 16.46
N LEU A 247 -5.87 5.93 16.02
CA LEU A 247 -6.11 5.25 14.74
C LEU A 247 -7.42 4.45 14.75
N TYR A 248 -7.81 3.89 15.89
CA TYR A 248 -8.91 2.92 15.99
C TYR A 248 -10.24 3.39 15.37
N PRO A 249 -10.77 4.62 15.66
CA PRO A 249 -12.02 5.06 15.06
C PRO A 249 -11.92 5.17 13.53
N ILE A 250 -10.78 5.60 12.99
CA ILE A 250 -10.54 5.71 11.55
C ILE A 250 -10.46 4.31 10.92
N VAL A 251 -9.71 3.41 11.51
CA VAL A 251 -9.63 2.00 11.09
C VAL A 251 -11.03 1.39 11.04
N LYS A 252 -11.84 1.60 12.07
CA LYS A 252 -13.20 1.08 12.15
C LYS A 252 -14.12 1.66 11.08
N ALA A 253 -14.03 2.95 10.78
CA ALA A 253 -14.85 3.60 9.76
C ALA A 253 -14.44 3.14 8.33
N ILE A 254 -13.16 2.95 8.08
CA ILE A 254 -12.63 2.60 6.74
C ILE A 254 -12.69 1.10 6.47
N TYR A 255 -12.30 0.25 7.43
CA TYR A 255 -12.16 -1.19 7.22
C TYR A 255 -13.26 -2.04 7.86
N GLY A 256 -14.03 -1.48 8.80
CA GLY A 256 -15.09 -2.22 9.51
C GLY A 256 -16.27 -2.65 8.63
N PRO A 257 -16.80 -1.77 7.75
CA PRO A 257 -17.96 -2.12 6.93
C PRO A 257 -17.62 -3.15 5.83
N ALA A 258 -18.58 -4.01 5.52
CA ALA A 258 -18.54 -4.89 4.35
C ALA A 258 -19.09 -4.16 3.09
N PRO A 259 -18.64 -4.53 1.88
CA PRO A 259 -17.53 -5.45 1.62
C PRO A 259 -16.17 -4.77 1.84
N ILE A 260 -15.16 -5.54 2.22
CA ILE A 260 -13.81 -4.99 2.43
C ILE A 260 -13.18 -4.45 1.13
N ALA A 261 -13.65 -4.89 -0.04
CA ALA A 261 -13.20 -4.40 -1.34
C ALA A 261 -13.33 -2.88 -1.49
N ASP A 262 -14.33 -2.27 -0.82
CA ASP A 262 -14.61 -0.82 -0.90
C ASP A 262 -13.72 0.03 0.00
N MET A 263 -12.79 -0.57 0.74
CA MET A 263 -11.95 0.15 1.71
C MET A 263 -11.23 1.36 1.11
N HIS A 264 -10.76 1.26 -0.13
CA HIS A 264 -10.03 2.35 -0.78
C HIS A 264 -10.97 3.46 -1.27
N THR A 265 -12.18 3.11 -1.69
CA THR A 265 -13.24 4.10 -1.98
C THR A 265 -13.64 4.85 -0.71
N ARG A 266 -13.74 4.16 0.43
CA ARG A 266 -13.97 4.79 1.74
C ARG A 266 -12.84 5.74 2.15
N MET A 267 -11.58 5.42 1.81
CA MET A 267 -10.47 6.37 2.00
C MET A 267 -10.62 7.62 1.14
N LYS A 268 -11.06 7.47 -0.14
CA LYS A 268 -11.36 8.61 -1.00
C LYS A 268 -12.47 9.49 -0.41
N VAL A 269 -13.52 8.90 0.17
CA VAL A 269 -14.56 9.67 0.89
C VAL A 269 -13.96 10.48 2.03
N GLY A 270 -13.08 9.90 2.84
CA GLY A 270 -12.38 10.63 3.89
C GLY A 270 -11.50 11.77 3.35
N LEU A 271 -10.76 11.54 2.27
CA LEU A 271 -9.94 12.57 1.63
C LEU A 271 -10.76 13.67 0.98
N ASN A 272 -11.93 13.34 0.41
CA ASN A 272 -12.88 14.31 -0.11
C ASN A 272 -13.46 15.18 1.02
N ALA A 273 -13.86 14.59 2.13
CA ALA A 273 -14.33 15.32 3.32
C ALA A 273 -13.26 16.27 3.91
N LEU A 274 -11.98 15.96 3.70
CA LEU A 274 -10.86 16.84 4.08
C LEU A 274 -10.55 17.92 3.03
N GLY A 275 -11.20 17.88 1.86
CA GLY A 275 -10.96 18.82 0.75
C GLY A 275 -9.69 18.56 -0.05
N LEU A 276 -9.05 17.38 0.13
CA LEU A 276 -7.81 17.01 -0.57
C LEU A 276 -8.07 16.55 -2.01
N ILE A 277 -9.19 15.88 -2.25
CA ILE A 277 -9.64 15.46 -3.57
C ILE A 277 -11.07 15.94 -3.81
N ARG A 278 -11.45 16.16 -5.07
CA ARG A 278 -12.78 16.71 -5.44
C ARG A 278 -13.86 15.64 -5.53
N ASN A 279 -13.48 14.44 -5.96
CA ASN A 279 -14.41 13.34 -6.20
C ASN A 279 -13.89 12.06 -5.51
N ALA A 280 -14.79 11.32 -4.86
CA ALA A 280 -14.49 10.06 -4.18
C ALA A 280 -14.87 8.82 -5.01
N GLU A 281 -15.41 9.01 -6.22
CA GLU A 281 -15.88 7.93 -7.08
C GLU A 281 -14.75 6.95 -7.45
N PRO A 282 -15.00 5.64 -7.37
CA PRO A 282 -14.09 4.64 -7.90
C PRO A 282 -14.39 4.36 -9.37
N ARG A 283 -13.46 3.71 -10.06
CA ARG A 283 -13.77 3.11 -11.36
C ARG A 283 -14.51 1.77 -11.23
N PRO A 284 -15.46 1.47 -12.12
CA PRO A 284 -16.08 0.15 -12.18
C PRO A 284 -15.03 -0.98 -12.26
N PRO A 285 -15.29 -2.15 -11.66
CA PRO A 285 -16.57 -2.62 -11.10
C PRO A 285 -16.89 -2.15 -9.68
N LEU A 286 -16.02 -1.36 -9.03
CA LEU A 286 -16.33 -0.80 -7.73
C LEU A 286 -17.45 0.24 -7.85
N LEU A 287 -18.20 0.39 -6.75
CA LEU A 287 -19.32 1.33 -6.68
C LEU A 287 -19.04 2.43 -5.65
N PRO A 288 -19.74 3.58 -5.77
CA PRO A 288 -19.72 4.62 -4.76
C PRO A 288 -20.10 4.10 -3.37
N VAL A 289 -19.54 4.69 -2.35
CA VAL A 289 -19.90 4.38 -0.95
C VAL A 289 -21.30 4.90 -0.66
N LEU A 290 -22.09 4.14 0.12
CA LEU A 290 -23.44 4.53 0.51
C LEU A 290 -23.46 5.84 1.33
N PRO A 291 -24.46 6.73 1.15
CA PRO A 291 -24.49 8.05 1.77
C PRO A 291 -24.34 8.04 3.29
N GLU A 292 -25.03 7.13 3.98
CA GLU A 292 -24.97 7.02 5.44
C GLU A 292 -23.56 6.64 5.96
N LEU A 293 -22.80 5.91 5.15
CA LEU A 293 -21.41 5.57 5.47
C LEU A 293 -20.47 6.73 5.14
N CYS A 294 -20.77 7.50 4.08
CA CYS A 294 -20.05 8.74 3.78
C CYS A 294 -20.11 9.72 4.94
N ASP A 295 -21.30 9.93 5.53
CA ASP A 295 -21.50 10.81 6.69
C ASP A 295 -20.70 10.32 7.92
N THR A 296 -20.70 9.02 8.16
CA THR A 296 -19.93 8.40 9.25
C THR A 296 -18.43 8.64 9.07
N ILE A 297 -17.92 8.44 7.86
CA ILE A 297 -16.50 8.65 7.54
C ILE A 297 -16.15 10.14 7.66
N ALA A 298 -16.96 11.03 7.09
CA ALA A 298 -16.73 12.48 7.16
C ALA A 298 -16.70 12.98 8.60
N THR A 299 -17.62 12.53 9.44
CA THR A 299 -17.66 12.84 10.88
C THR A 299 -16.38 12.35 11.58
N THR A 300 -15.97 11.12 11.30
CA THR A 300 -14.78 10.51 11.93
C THR A 300 -13.50 11.26 11.56
N VAL A 301 -13.28 11.55 10.28
CA VAL A 301 -12.07 12.30 9.84
C VAL A 301 -12.11 13.76 10.30
N GLY A 302 -13.31 14.36 10.36
CA GLY A 302 -13.51 15.70 10.92
C GLY A 302 -13.10 15.79 12.40
N ALA A 303 -13.50 14.81 13.22
CA ALA A 303 -13.10 14.69 14.61
C ALA A 303 -11.59 14.50 14.76
N ALA A 304 -10.98 13.61 13.96
CA ALA A 304 -9.54 13.40 13.95
C ALA A 304 -8.77 14.68 13.55
N ARG A 305 -9.29 15.46 12.60
CA ARG A 305 -8.70 16.77 12.22
C ARG A 305 -8.78 17.78 13.38
N GLN A 306 -9.91 17.86 14.05
CA GLN A 306 -10.08 18.76 15.22
C GLN A 306 -9.15 18.38 16.39
N ALA A 307 -8.89 17.08 16.57
CA ALA A 307 -7.95 16.56 17.56
C ALA A 307 -6.48 16.78 17.19
N GLY A 308 -6.17 17.25 15.97
CA GLY A 308 -4.80 17.42 15.47
C GLY A 308 -4.14 16.15 14.94
N ASP A 309 -4.89 15.07 14.77
CA ASP A 309 -4.43 13.79 14.23
C ASP A 309 -4.25 13.84 12.71
N ILE A 310 -5.03 14.69 12.05
CA ILE A 310 -4.94 14.99 10.62
C ILE A 310 -4.45 16.43 10.48
N ARG A 311 -3.26 16.60 9.90
CA ARG A 311 -2.60 17.89 9.74
C ARG A 311 -2.57 18.25 8.27
N LEU A 312 -3.43 19.19 7.86
CA LEU A 312 -3.34 19.77 6.52
C LEU A 312 -2.31 20.89 6.53
N ALA A 313 -1.52 21.03 5.47
CA ALA A 313 -0.60 22.16 5.35
C ALA A 313 -1.37 23.47 5.51
N SER A 314 -0.91 24.34 6.42
CA SER A 314 -1.46 25.68 6.58
C SER A 314 -1.06 26.52 5.37
N GLY A 315 -2.00 26.81 4.48
CA GLY A 315 -1.80 27.81 3.43
C GLY A 315 -1.85 27.29 1.99
N ARG A 316 -3.05 27.13 1.52
CA ARG A 316 -3.59 27.71 0.28
C ARG A 316 -5.09 27.78 0.50
N SER A 317 -5.52 28.88 1.15
CA SER A 317 -6.91 29.28 1.16
C SER A 317 -7.34 29.56 -0.27
N ASP A 318 -8.50 29.04 -0.62
CA ASP A 318 -9.44 29.52 -1.60
C ASP A 318 -8.98 29.63 -3.06
N VAL A 319 -9.32 28.61 -3.82
CA VAL A 319 -9.86 28.89 -5.15
C VAL A 319 -11.35 28.54 -5.09
N ARG A 320 -12.17 29.62 -5.04
CA ARG A 320 -13.63 29.59 -5.21
C ARG A 320 -14.00 29.05 -6.58
#